data_c27b5ea97eb4db875c47188002b3dea6
#
_entry.id   c27b5ea97eb4db875c47188002b3dea6
#
_cell.length_a   1.000
_cell.length_b   1.000
_cell.length_c   1.000
_cell.angle_alpha   90.00
_cell.angle_beta   90.00
_cell.angle_gamma   90.00
#
_symmetry.space_group_name_H-M   'P 1'
#
loop_
_entity.id
_entity.type
_entity.pdbx_description
1 polymer ?
#
loop_
_entity_poly.entity_id
_entity_poly.type
_entity_poly.pdbx_seq_one_letter_code
_entity_poly.pdbx_strand_id
1 'polypeptide(L)'
;MPYVPQVDHMRRVRNLIEGRSPQAGADVQRLASSYRRSLDQHHLDPANTAGPRVLSASELRQIQHQEERFLRASGQCLSMLHQTVREADYCVMLTNASGVTIDYRVDRDRRGDFKRAGLYLGSCWSEREEGTCGVASVLQDRMPITVHKTDHFRAAFTTLTCSASPIFAPDGGLIGVLDASAIRSPDARDSQRLVNRIVRQSAVLIEDGYFLNATAGDWVLLAHRSRHYVEAQPEILIAFDAVGNITAANRCARACIPALKHLPLPLEQVFDIRPERLLGARAEQALVSLRLLDGGALLHARVRIPARRASAVAAAASSGMSGAAMPADRAQPAGASEPELLERKHIIAALDECKWRPVPAAERLGISRATLYRRMRRFDIVPPHRR
;
A
#
# COMPACT_ATOMS: atom_id res chain seq x y z
N MET A 1 27.53 -1.90 22.11
CA MET A 1 27.46 -2.49 20.78
C MET A 1 28.84 -2.48 20.16
N PRO A 2 29.35 -3.55 19.55
CA PRO A 2 30.63 -3.46 18.88
C PRO A 2 30.50 -2.47 17.72
N TYR A 3 31.14 -1.35 17.83
CA TYR A 3 31.43 -0.38 16.79
C TYR A 3 32.32 -1.08 15.77
N VAL A 4 31.83 -1.34 14.56
CA VAL A 4 32.69 -1.81 13.48
C VAL A 4 33.62 -0.63 13.14
N PRO A 5 34.94 -0.75 13.30
CA PRO A 5 35.83 0.35 12.99
C PRO A 5 35.62 0.78 11.53
N GLN A 6 35.53 2.07 11.26
CA GLN A 6 35.35 2.62 9.89
C GLN A 6 36.33 2.00 8.88
N VAL A 7 37.54 1.72 9.30
CA VAL A 7 38.60 1.06 8.50
C VAL A 7 38.15 -0.32 8.01
N ASP A 8 37.49 -1.12 8.86
CA ASP A 8 37.02 -2.45 8.49
C ASP A 8 35.81 -2.39 7.55
N HIS A 9 34.94 -1.39 7.73
CA HIS A 9 33.83 -1.16 6.82
C HIS A 9 34.32 -0.75 5.43
N MET A 10 35.25 0.19 5.32
CA MET A 10 35.86 0.59 4.05
C MET A 10 36.57 -0.56 3.34
N ARG A 11 37.27 -1.41 4.09
CA ARG A 11 37.90 -2.61 3.55
C ARG A 11 36.84 -3.59 2.98
N ARG A 12 35.73 -3.76 3.68
CA ARG A 12 34.61 -4.60 3.23
C ARG A 12 34.00 -4.05 1.93
N VAL A 13 33.72 -2.74 1.84
CA VAL A 13 33.23 -2.09 0.63
C VAL A 13 34.16 -2.36 -0.56
N ARG A 14 35.46 -2.15 -0.37
CA ARG A 14 36.47 -2.40 -1.40
C ARG A 14 36.49 -3.87 -1.84
N ASN A 15 36.56 -4.80 -0.89
CA ASN A 15 36.56 -6.24 -1.19
C ASN A 15 35.32 -6.70 -1.97
N LEU A 16 34.15 -6.13 -1.68
CA LEU A 16 32.92 -6.46 -2.40
C LEU A 16 32.99 -5.96 -3.85
N ILE A 17 33.48 -4.76 -4.08
CA ILE A 17 33.64 -4.16 -5.43
C ILE A 17 34.66 -4.95 -6.26
N GLU A 18 35.76 -5.37 -5.63
CA GLU A 18 36.83 -6.13 -6.29
C GLU A 18 36.51 -7.62 -6.46
N GLY A 19 35.32 -8.07 -6.05
CA GLY A 19 34.91 -9.47 -6.16
C GLY A 19 35.62 -10.43 -5.19
N ARG A 20 36.28 -9.90 -4.16
CA ARG A 20 37.00 -10.67 -3.12
C ARG A 20 36.11 -11.08 -1.95
N SER A 21 34.79 -10.94 -2.08
CA SER A 21 33.85 -11.35 -1.04
C SER A 21 33.74 -12.88 -1.02
N PRO A 22 33.76 -13.51 0.16
CA PRO A 22 33.53 -14.97 0.27
C PRO A 22 32.06 -15.34 0.02
N GLN A 23 31.18 -14.37 -0.03
CA GLN A 23 29.76 -14.59 -0.31
C GLN A 23 29.51 -14.53 -1.82
N ALA A 24 28.74 -15.47 -2.35
CA ALA A 24 28.30 -15.51 -3.74
C ALA A 24 26.76 -15.47 -3.80
N GLY A 25 26.21 -14.97 -4.90
CA GLY A 25 24.78 -14.95 -5.15
C GLY A 25 24.30 -13.65 -5.80
N ALA A 26 23.08 -13.68 -6.30
CA ALA A 26 22.48 -12.54 -7.02
C ALA A 26 22.42 -11.25 -6.16
N ASP A 27 22.06 -11.38 -4.87
CA ASP A 27 22.00 -10.22 -3.96
C ASP A 27 23.38 -9.59 -3.73
N VAL A 28 24.45 -10.40 -3.67
CA VAL A 28 25.82 -9.90 -3.52
C VAL A 28 26.26 -9.12 -4.77
N GLN A 29 25.91 -9.61 -5.95
CA GLN A 29 26.19 -8.89 -7.20
C GLN A 29 25.43 -7.57 -7.29
N ARG A 30 24.16 -7.52 -6.85
CA ARG A 30 23.36 -6.29 -6.77
C ARG A 30 24.01 -5.27 -5.82
N LEU A 31 24.42 -5.72 -4.63
CA LEU A 31 25.13 -4.86 -3.66
C LEU A 31 26.43 -4.33 -4.25
N ALA A 32 27.25 -5.16 -4.89
CA ALA A 32 28.49 -4.74 -5.52
C ALA A 32 28.26 -3.71 -6.63
N SER A 33 27.23 -3.89 -7.45
CA SER A 33 26.85 -2.94 -8.49
C SER A 33 26.40 -1.60 -7.91
N SER A 34 25.60 -1.63 -6.84
CA SER A 34 25.15 -0.44 -6.12
C SER A 34 26.33 0.29 -5.46
N TYR A 35 27.28 -0.43 -4.87
CA TYR A 35 28.50 0.16 -4.30
C TYR A 35 29.35 0.88 -5.34
N ARG A 36 29.52 0.28 -6.56
CA ARG A 36 30.23 0.93 -7.65
C ARG A 36 29.53 2.23 -8.06
N ARG A 37 28.21 2.22 -8.24
CA ARG A 37 27.48 3.45 -8.58
C ARG A 37 27.61 4.51 -7.49
N SER A 38 27.53 4.10 -6.21
CA SER A 38 27.69 5.02 -5.07
C SER A 38 29.03 5.71 -5.07
N LEU A 39 30.13 4.99 -5.38
CA LEU A 39 31.48 5.56 -5.48
C LEU A 39 31.70 6.32 -6.78
N ASP A 40 31.46 5.69 -7.94
CA ASP A 40 31.94 6.19 -9.23
C ASP A 40 31.00 7.25 -9.81
N GLN A 41 29.69 7.13 -9.61
CA GLN A 41 28.68 8.02 -10.18
C GLN A 41 28.19 9.08 -9.18
N HIS A 42 28.07 8.70 -7.91
CA HIS A 42 27.54 9.59 -6.88
C HIS A 42 28.60 10.20 -5.99
N HIS A 43 29.85 9.75 -6.10
CA HIS A 43 31.03 10.26 -5.34
C HIS A 43 30.80 10.27 -3.82
N LEU A 44 30.08 9.26 -3.31
CA LEU A 44 29.78 9.15 -1.90
C LEU A 44 30.94 8.55 -1.12
N ASP A 45 31.15 9.05 0.10
CA ASP A 45 32.14 8.52 1.02
C ASP A 45 31.50 7.44 1.90
N PRO A 46 31.95 6.17 1.82
CA PRO A 46 31.44 5.09 2.68
C PRO A 46 31.77 5.31 4.16
N ALA A 47 32.78 6.13 4.51
CA ALA A 47 33.10 6.47 5.90
C ALA A 47 32.17 7.53 6.51
N ASN A 48 31.31 8.16 5.72
CA ASN A 48 30.40 9.19 6.20
C ASN A 48 29.41 8.65 7.26
N THR A 49 29.37 9.30 8.40
CA THR A 49 28.55 8.95 9.58
C THR A 49 27.36 9.89 9.78
N ALA A 50 27.16 10.91 8.92
CA ALA A 50 26.01 11.80 9.01
C ALA A 50 24.71 11.03 8.74
N GLY A 51 23.59 11.42 9.35
CA GLY A 51 22.27 10.89 9.04
C GLY A 51 21.79 11.27 7.64
N PRO A 52 20.64 10.74 7.19
CA PRO A 52 20.07 11.11 5.90
C PRO A 52 19.56 12.55 5.92
N ARG A 53 19.48 13.14 4.72
CA ARG A 53 18.81 14.44 4.55
C ARG A 53 17.34 14.30 4.92
N VAL A 54 16.82 15.28 5.64
CA VAL A 54 15.41 15.32 6.07
C VAL A 54 14.77 16.58 5.50
N LEU A 55 13.65 16.42 4.84
CA LEU A 55 12.86 17.51 4.29
C LEU A 55 12.25 18.38 5.40
N SER A 56 12.03 19.66 5.11
CA SER A 56 11.23 20.53 5.96
C SER A 56 9.78 20.04 6.06
N ALA A 57 9.08 20.45 7.12
CA ALA A 57 7.68 20.08 7.32
C ALA A 57 6.75 20.61 6.21
N SER A 58 7.12 21.71 5.53
CA SER A 58 6.35 22.27 4.40
C SER A 58 6.52 21.43 3.14
N GLU A 59 7.75 21.07 2.78
CA GLU A 59 8.05 20.19 1.64
C GLU A 59 7.39 18.81 1.81
N LEU A 60 7.50 18.22 3.00
CA LEU A 60 6.87 16.95 3.30
C LEU A 60 5.35 17.00 3.14
N ARG A 61 4.67 18.05 3.66
CA ARG A 61 3.22 18.19 3.49
C ARG A 61 2.80 18.34 2.03
N GLN A 62 3.58 19.05 1.22
CA GLN A 62 3.33 19.17 -0.21
C GLN A 62 3.39 17.80 -0.90
N ILE A 63 4.42 17.00 -0.63
CA ILE A 63 4.55 15.64 -1.16
C ILE A 63 3.40 14.74 -0.66
N GLN A 64 3.07 14.78 0.64
CA GLN A 64 1.97 13.99 1.19
C GLN A 64 0.62 14.34 0.57
N HIS A 65 0.40 15.60 0.21
CA HIS A 65 -0.81 16.01 -0.52
C HIS A 65 -0.86 15.45 -1.94
N GLN A 66 0.27 15.47 -2.66
CA GLN A 66 0.37 14.84 -3.98
C GLN A 66 0.14 13.32 -3.93
N GLU A 67 0.61 12.67 -2.87
CA GLU A 67 0.54 11.22 -2.66
C GLU A 67 -0.70 10.78 -1.84
N GLU A 68 -1.71 11.64 -1.67
CA GLU A 68 -2.86 11.39 -0.78
C GLU A 68 -3.57 10.06 -1.09
N ARG A 69 -3.74 9.70 -2.36
CA ARG A 69 -4.38 8.45 -2.78
C ARG A 69 -3.55 7.23 -2.36
N PHE A 70 -2.24 7.33 -2.51
CA PHE A 70 -1.30 6.28 -2.13
C PHE A 70 -1.26 6.09 -0.61
N LEU A 71 -1.20 7.18 0.15
CA LEU A 71 -1.26 7.17 1.60
C LEU A 71 -2.56 6.55 2.15
N ARG A 72 -3.70 6.88 1.55
CA ARG A 72 -5.00 6.29 1.94
C ARG A 72 -5.04 4.78 1.70
N ALA A 73 -4.57 4.33 0.55
CA ALA A 73 -4.54 2.90 0.21
C ALA A 73 -3.61 2.10 1.12
N SER A 74 -2.51 2.73 1.59
CA SER A 74 -1.44 2.06 2.35
C SER A 74 -1.69 2.03 3.86
N GLY A 75 -2.42 3.01 4.42
CA GLY A 75 -2.44 3.28 5.87
C GLY A 75 -2.83 2.10 6.74
N GLN A 76 -3.85 1.32 6.35
CA GLN A 76 -4.28 0.12 7.09
C GLN A 76 -3.22 -0.98 7.03
N CYS A 77 -2.65 -1.24 5.86
CA CYS A 77 -1.64 -2.27 5.67
C CYS A 77 -0.34 -1.95 6.42
N LEU A 78 0.08 -0.67 6.45
CA LEU A 78 1.20 -0.22 7.28
C LEU A 78 0.99 -0.52 8.76
N SER A 79 -0.22 -0.28 9.26
CA SER A 79 -0.55 -0.54 10.66
C SER A 79 -0.55 -2.03 10.99
N MET A 80 -1.10 -2.87 10.09
CA MET A 80 -1.08 -4.33 10.23
C MET A 80 0.34 -4.90 10.18
N LEU A 81 1.17 -4.44 9.23
CA LEU A 81 2.56 -4.85 9.14
C LEU A 81 3.32 -4.47 10.42
N HIS A 82 3.16 -3.23 10.90
CA HIS A 82 3.80 -2.78 12.12
C HIS A 82 3.39 -3.63 13.32
N GLN A 83 2.11 -3.93 13.50
CA GLN A 83 1.64 -4.83 14.56
C GLN A 83 2.32 -6.22 14.51
N THR A 84 2.64 -6.71 13.31
CA THR A 84 3.30 -8.01 13.13
C THR A 84 4.78 -7.98 13.48
N VAL A 85 5.49 -6.85 13.21
CA VAL A 85 6.96 -6.79 13.34
C VAL A 85 7.44 -5.97 14.54
N ARG A 86 6.57 -5.24 15.25
CA ARG A 86 6.94 -4.34 16.35
C ARG A 86 7.62 -5.04 17.52
N GLU A 87 7.18 -6.26 17.87
CA GLU A 87 7.77 -7.03 18.97
C GLU A 87 9.23 -7.45 18.68
N ALA A 88 9.61 -7.52 17.40
CA ALA A 88 10.98 -7.73 16.96
C ALA A 88 11.76 -6.41 16.79
N ASP A 89 11.25 -5.28 17.31
CA ASP A 89 11.86 -3.94 17.31
C ASP A 89 12.06 -3.36 15.90
N TYR A 90 11.09 -3.56 15.00
CA TYR A 90 11.06 -2.94 13.67
C TYR A 90 10.13 -1.73 13.62
N CYS A 91 10.57 -0.67 12.93
CA CYS A 91 9.67 0.34 12.37
C CYS A 91 9.25 -0.05 10.95
N VAL A 92 8.13 0.49 10.49
CA VAL A 92 7.67 0.34 9.10
C VAL A 92 7.62 1.72 8.45
N MET A 93 8.24 1.85 7.29
CA MET A 93 8.27 3.09 6.51
C MET A 93 7.65 2.89 5.14
N LEU A 94 6.96 3.92 4.67
CA LEU A 94 6.49 4.05 3.29
C LEU A 94 7.21 5.21 2.63
N THR A 95 7.87 4.97 1.51
CA THR A 95 8.45 6.04 0.70
C THR A 95 7.70 6.22 -0.60
N ASN A 96 7.81 7.40 -1.19
CA ASN A 96 7.39 7.63 -2.58
C ASN A 96 8.46 7.12 -3.56
N ALA A 97 8.22 7.29 -4.86
CA ALA A 97 9.14 6.88 -5.93
C ALA A 97 10.47 7.67 -5.95
N SER A 98 10.58 8.78 -5.22
CA SER A 98 11.83 9.54 -5.05
C SER A 98 12.63 9.12 -3.81
N GLY A 99 12.13 8.15 -3.03
CA GLY A 99 12.79 7.66 -1.81
C GLY A 99 12.56 8.52 -0.57
N VAL A 100 11.59 9.44 -0.60
CA VAL A 100 11.21 10.25 0.56
C VAL A 100 10.24 9.48 1.45
N THR A 101 10.53 9.35 2.74
CA THR A 101 9.62 8.74 3.72
C THR A 101 8.39 9.62 3.91
N ILE A 102 7.24 9.17 3.41
CA ILE A 102 5.96 9.91 3.44
C ILE A 102 5.01 9.46 4.54
N ASP A 103 5.19 8.25 5.05
CA ASP A 103 4.46 7.71 6.22
C ASP A 103 5.34 6.71 6.96
N TYR A 104 5.12 6.54 8.28
CA TYR A 104 5.82 5.53 9.04
C TYR A 104 5.06 5.11 10.31
N ARG A 105 5.35 3.89 10.78
CA ARG A 105 4.82 3.33 12.03
C ARG A 105 5.96 2.90 12.93
N VAL A 106 5.89 3.32 14.19
CA VAL A 106 6.89 3.00 15.21
C VAL A 106 6.23 3.10 16.59
N ASP A 107 6.67 2.32 17.55
CA ASP A 107 6.22 2.43 18.93
C ASP A 107 6.67 3.76 19.55
N ARG A 108 5.82 4.34 20.41
CA ARG A 108 6.03 5.71 20.93
C ARG A 108 7.32 5.85 21.71
N ASP A 109 7.66 4.87 22.53
CA ASP A 109 8.86 4.79 23.34
C ASP A 109 10.14 4.64 22.50
N ARG A 110 10.03 4.05 21.30
CA ARG A 110 11.14 3.84 20.38
C ARG A 110 11.35 4.98 19.38
N ARG A 111 10.38 5.90 19.27
CA ARG A 111 10.40 6.97 18.26
C ARG A 111 11.65 7.83 18.26
N GLY A 112 12.19 8.12 19.43
CA GLY A 112 13.43 8.89 19.58
C GLY A 112 14.65 8.17 19.02
N ASP A 113 14.76 6.85 19.25
CA ASP A 113 15.85 6.02 18.77
C ASP A 113 15.84 5.92 17.24
N PHE A 114 14.68 5.61 16.65
CA PHE A 114 14.53 5.52 15.21
C PHE A 114 14.79 6.86 14.51
N LYS A 115 14.32 7.98 15.08
CA LYS A 115 14.62 9.31 14.57
C LYS A 115 16.12 9.61 14.58
N ARG A 116 16.85 9.28 15.66
CA ARG A 116 18.32 9.44 15.73
C ARG A 116 19.05 8.57 14.70
N ALA A 117 18.50 7.40 14.37
CA ALA A 117 19.02 6.53 13.31
C ALA A 117 18.65 7.00 11.89
N GLY A 118 17.92 8.12 11.74
CA GLY A 118 17.47 8.65 10.46
C GLY A 118 16.17 8.02 9.92
N LEU A 119 15.62 7.04 10.61
CA LEU A 119 14.38 6.33 10.22
C LEU A 119 13.18 7.16 10.69
N TYR A 120 12.81 8.16 9.89
CA TYR A 120 11.80 9.15 10.27
C TYR A 120 11.09 9.76 9.04
N LEU A 121 9.98 10.46 9.28
CA LEU A 121 9.24 11.20 8.26
C LEU A 121 10.11 12.26 7.58
N GLY A 122 10.05 12.33 6.25
CA GLY A 122 10.80 13.28 5.44
C GLY A 122 12.26 12.88 5.18
N SER A 123 12.76 11.76 5.74
CA SER A 123 14.09 11.25 5.42
C SER A 123 14.16 10.80 3.97
N CYS A 124 15.25 11.18 3.28
CA CYS A 124 15.51 10.88 1.88
C CYS A 124 16.47 9.70 1.76
N TRP A 125 16.10 8.71 0.94
CA TRP A 125 16.80 7.42 0.83
C TRP A 125 17.18 7.09 -0.62
N SER A 126 17.44 8.09 -1.45
CA SER A 126 17.92 7.84 -2.80
C SER A 126 19.36 7.30 -2.83
N GLU A 127 19.72 6.51 -3.84
CA GLU A 127 21.10 6.00 -3.99
C GLU A 127 22.11 7.14 -4.14
N ARG A 128 21.70 8.24 -4.77
CA ARG A 128 22.50 9.44 -4.94
C ARG A 128 22.89 10.12 -3.63
N GLU A 129 22.05 10.01 -2.60
CA GLU A 129 22.26 10.69 -1.32
C GLU A 129 22.87 9.74 -0.28
N GLU A 130 22.39 8.51 -0.23
CA GLU A 130 22.72 7.59 0.87
C GLU A 130 23.50 6.34 0.42
N GLY A 131 23.69 6.16 -0.87
CA GLY A 131 24.28 4.95 -1.41
C GLY A 131 23.37 3.73 -1.18
N THR A 132 23.99 2.56 -1.09
CA THR A 132 23.26 1.31 -0.89
C THR A 132 22.55 1.27 0.46
N CYS A 133 21.23 1.23 0.42
CA CYS A 133 20.34 0.93 1.55
C CYS A 133 19.11 0.18 1.01
N GLY A 134 18.23 -0.28 1.88
CA GLY A 134 17.04 -1.04 1.47
C GLY A 134 16.21 -0.31 0.43
N VAL A 135 15.80 0.92 0.72
CA VAL A 135 14.97 1.74 -0.16
C VAL A 135 15.69 2.06 -1.48
N ALA A 136 16.93 2.57 -1.42
CA ALA A 136 17.70 2.93 -2.60
C ALA A 136 17.87 1.76 -3.58
N SER A 137 18.19 0.58 -3.05
CA SER A 137 18.35 -0.63 -3.86
C SER A 137 17.05 -1.04 -4.55
N VAL A 138 15.90 -0.92 -3.87
CA VAL A 138 14.58 -1.21 -4.46
C VAL A 138 14.22 -0.20 -5.54
N LEU A 139 14.48 1.10 -5.33
CA LEU A 139 14.22 2.14 -6.32
C LEU A 139 14.99 1.89 -7.62
N GLN A 140 16.24 1.42 -7.51
CA GLN A 140 17.10 1.15 -8.64
C GLN A 140 16.75 -0.15 -9.36
N ASP A 141 16.60 -1.25 -8.61
CA ASP A 141 16.48 -2.59 -9.17
C ASP A 141 15.03 -3.05 -9.35
N ARG A 142 14.07 -2.35 -8.75
CA ARG A 142 12.63 -2.69 -8.73
C ARG A 142 12.36 -4.11 -8.21
N MET A 143 13.21 -4.60 -7.33
CA MET A 143 13.13 -5.92 -6.72
C MET A 143 13.27 -5.84 -5.20
N PRO A 144 12.59 -6.71 -4.45
CA PRO A 144 12.73 -6.74 -3.00
C PRO A 144 14.16 -7.14 -2.60
N ILE A 145 14.62 -6.58 -1.48
CA ILE A 145 15.96 -6.84 -0.94
C ILE A 145 15.96 -6.76 0.59
N THR A 146 16.90 -7.46 1.21
CA THR A 146 17.33 -7.20 2.60
C THR A 146 18.76 -6.66 2.58
N VAL A 147 18.95 -5.46 3.11
CA VAL A 147 20.28 -4.85 3.36
C VAL A 147 20.53 -4.96 4.87
N HIS A 148 21.52 -5.76 5.25
CA HIS A 148 21.75 -6.15 6.63
C HIS A 148 23.07 -5.58 7.15
N LYS A 149 22.99 -4.70 8.15
CA LYS A 149 24.16 -4.15 8.87
C LYS A 149 25.23 -3.60 7.91
N THR A 150 26.39 -4.25 7.88
CA THR A 150 27.53 -3.84 7.05
C THR A 150 27.32 -3.98 5.54
N ASP A 151 26.15 -4.43 5.08
CA ASP A 151 25.77 -4.36 3.67
C ASP A 151 25.28 -2.94 3.25
N HIS A 152 25.05 -2.04 4.21
CA HIS A 152 24.84 -0.63 3.90
C HIS A 152 26.14 0.01 3.42
N PHE A 153 26.03 0.91 2.44
CA PHE A 153 27.22 1.57 1.89
C PHE A 153 27.87 2.53 2.89
N ARG A 154 27.08 3.36 3.56
CA ARG A 154 27.59 4.36 4.50
C ARG A 154 27.74 3.79 5.92
N ALA A 155 28.83 4.17 6.58
CA ALA A 155 29.12 3.78 7.96
C ALA A 155 27.99 4.18 8.94
N ALA A 156 27.29 5.28 8.67
CA ALA A 156 26.13 5.74 9.44
C ALA A 156 25.05 4.65 9.65
N PHE A 157 24.90 3.73 8.71
CA PHE A 157 23.77 2.78 8.66
C PHE A 157 24.17 1.33 8.95
N THR A 158 25.44 1.08 9.29
CA THR A 158 25.96 -0.29 9.49
C THR A 158 25.38 -1.02 10.71
N THR A 159 24.57 -0.36 11.53
CA THR A 159 23.80 -0.98 12.62
C THR A 159 22.38 -1.35 12.20
N LEU A 160 21.90 -0.81 11.07
CA LEU A 160 20.54 -1.00 10.59
C LEU A 160 20.39 -2.32 9.84
N THR A 161 19.19 -2.86 9.88
CA THR A 161 18.75 -3.93 8.99
C THR A 161 17.44 -3.51 8.35
N CYS A 162 17.42 -3.46 7.03
CA CYS A 162 16.31 -3.00 6.22
C CYS A 162 15.80 -4.13 5.32
N SER A 163 14.51 -4.43 5.37
CA SER A 163 13.83 -5.32 4.43
C SER A 163 12.84 -4.50 3.62
N ALA A 164 13.12 -4.32 2.34
CA ALA A 164 12.39 -3.41 1.47
C ALA A 164 11.76 -4.13 0.26
N SER A 165 10.60 -3.66 -0.18
CA SER A 165 9.86 -4.18 -1.33
C SER A 165 9.26 -3.05 -2.16
N PRO A 166 9.31 -3.13 -3.51
CA PRO A 166 8.67 -2.16 -4.38
C PRO A 166 7.15 -2.23 -4.30
N ILE A 167 6.50 -1.10 -4.55
CA ILE A 167 5.05 -0.98 -4.73
C ILE A 167 4.81 -0.39 -6.12
N PHE A 168 3.99 -1.08 -6.94
CA PHE A 168 3.71 -0.68 -8.31
C PHE A 168 2.29 -0.18 -8.49
N ALA A 169 2.12 0.78 -9.39
CA ALA A 169 0.83 1.26 -9.85
C ALA A 169 0.16 0.27 -10.83
N PRO A 170 -1.14 0.46 -11.14
CA PRO A 170 -1.86 -0.34 -12.13
C PRO A 170 -1.25 -0.36 -13.54
N ASP A 171 -0.53 0.69 -13.92
CA ASP A 171 0.22 0.78 -15.18
C ASP A 171 1.58 0.05 -15.16
N GLY A 172 2.02 -0.42 -13.97
CA GLY A 172 3.31 -1.07 -13.75
C GLY A 172 4.44 -0.10 -13.40
N GLY A 173 4.15 1.20 -13.25
CA GLY A 173 5.10 2.19 -12.75
C GLY A 173 5.40 1.98 -11.25
N LEU A 174 6.64 2.23 -10.83
CA LEU A 174 7.01 2.21 -9.41
C LEU A 174 6.45 3.47 -8.73
N ILE A 175 5.62 3.31 -7.70
CA ILE A 175 5.04 4.43 -6.93
C ILE A 175 5.68 4.65 -5.57
N GLY A 176 6.36 3.64 -5.05
CA GLY A 176 7.04 3.77 -3.77
C GLY A 176 7.67 2.47 -3.29
N VAL A 177 8.18 2.52 -2.06
CA VAL A 177 8.81 1.37 -1.41
C VAL A 177 8.24 1.20 -0.01
N LEU A 178 7.88 -0.04 0.33
CA LEU A 178 7.58 -0.46 1.69
C LEU A 178 8.85 -1.02 2.32
N ASP A 179 9.22 -0.51 3.48
CA ASP A 179 10.41 -0.93 4.21
C ASP A 179 10.07 -1.23 5.68
N ALA A 180 10.64 -2.33 6.20
CA ALA A 180 10.69 -2.63 7.62
C ALA A 180 12.16 -2.60 8.06
N SER A 181 12.46 -1.69 8.98
CA SER A 181 13.83 -1.44 9.46
C SER A 181 13.97 -1.61 10.95
N ALA A 182 15.05 -2.26 11.38
CA ALA A 182 15.44 -2.42 12.78
C ALA A 182 16.81 -1.80 13.07
N ILE A 183 16.97 -1.22 14.27
CA ILE A 183 18.26 -0.72 14.77
C ILE A 183 19.05 -1.85 15.43
N ARG A 184 18.35 -2.82 16.02
CA ARG A 184 18.92 -3.95 16.76
C ARG A 184 18.32 -5.26 16.27
N SER A 185 18.68 -5.65 15.05
CA SER A 185 18.26 -6.94 14.54
C SER A 185 19.14 -8.09 15.04
N PRO A 186 18.64 -9.34 15.02
CA PRO A 186 19.46 -10.52 15.24
C PRO A 186 20.70 -10.51 14.35
N ASP A 187 21.79 -11.14 14.79
CA ASP A 187 23.05 -11.12 14.06
C ASP A 187 23.04 -11.95 12.77
N ALA A 188 22.17 -12.94 12.68
CA ALA A 188 22.08 -13.79 11.51
C ALA A 188 21.25 -13.14 10.39
N ARG A 189 21.83 -13.00 9.19
CA ARG A 189 21.12 -12.51 7.99
C ARG A 189 19.93 -13.40 7.63
N ASP A 190 20.04 -14.69 7.82
CA ASP A 190 18.98 -15.65 7.50
C ASP A 190 17.70 -15.45 8.30
N SER A 191 17.79 -14.90 9.50
CA SER A 191 16.62 -14.52 10.31
C SER A 191 15.74 -13.46 9.63
N GLN A 192 16.33 -12.70 8.70
CA GLN A 192 15.64 -11.62 7.98
C GLN A 192 14.75 -12.13 6.82
N ARG A 193 14.88 -13.40 6.43
CA ARG A 193 14.08 -13.97 5.33
C ARG A 193 12.59 -13.92 5.60
N LEU A 194 12.18 -14.16 6.85
CA LEU A 194 10.77 -14.09 7.24
C LEU A 194 10.25 -12.64 7.16
N VAL A 195 10.99 -11.68 7.71
CA VAL A 195 10.62 -10.26 7.67
C VAL A 195 10.50 -9.80 6.21
N ASN A 196 11.48 -10.13 5.36
CA ASN A 196 11.43 -9.79 3.94
C ASN A 196 10.18 -10.38 3.25
N ARG A 197 9.82 -11.64 3.55
CA ARG A 197 8.63 -12.27 2.99
C ARG A 197 7.34 -11.55 3.43
N ILE A 198 7.24 -11.17 4.70
CA ILE A 198 6.07 -10.45 5.23
C ILE A 198 5.97 -9.05 4.57
N VAL A 199 7.08 -8.33 4.44
CA VAL A 199 7.13 -7.02 3.77
C VAL A 199 6.69 -7.13 2.31
N ARG A 200 7.16 -8.15 1.58
CA ARG A 200 6.75 -8.42 0.20
C ARG A 200 5.24 -8.68 0.07
N GLN A 201 4.68 -9.49 0.96
CA GLN A 201 3.24 -9.77 0.97
C GLN A 201 2.43 -8.50 1.29
N SER A 202 2.89 -7.70 2.25
CA SER A 202 2.25 -6.42 2.59
C SER A 202 2.34 -5.41 1.43
N ALA A 203 3.45 -5.37 0.68
CA ALA A 203 3.57 -4.52 -0.50
C ALA A 203 2.54 -4.91 -1.58
N VAL A 204 2.33 -6.21 -1.82
CA VAL A 204 1.28 -6.69 -2.76
C VAL A 204 -0.11 -6.27 -2.30
N LEU A 205 -0.42 -6.38 -1.00
CA LEU A 205 -1.72 -5.93 -0.47
C LEU A 205 -1.93 -4.42 -0.67
N ILE A 206 -0.89 -3.60 -0.53
CA ILE A 206 -0.97 -2.17 -0.84
C ILE A 206 -1.21 -1.94 -2.33
N GLU A 207 -0.49 -2.65 -3.21
CA GLU A 207 -0.70 -2.59 -4.67
C GLU A 207 -2.13 -2.91 -5.05
N ASP A 208 -2.67 -4.01 -4.52
CA ASP A 208 -4.03 -4.45 -4.82
C ASP A 208 -5.08 -3.46 -4.30
N GLY A 209 -4.89 -2.92 -3.09
CA GLY A 209 -5.73 -1.87 -2.54
C GLY A 209 -5.68 -0.59 -3.37
N TYR A 210 -4.49 -0.17 -3.80
CA TYR A 210 -4.30 0.98 -4.66
C TYR A 210 -4.92 0.76 -6.05
N PHE A 211 -4.73 -0.43 -6.65
CA PHE A 211 -5.33 -0.85 -7.91
C PHE A 211 -6.85 -0.72 -7.86
N LEU A 212 -7.48 -1.32 -6.85
CA LEU A 212 -8.93 -1.32 -6.69
C LEU A 212 -9.52 0.08 -6.51
N ASN A 213 -8.78 0.98 -5.86
CA ASN A 213 -9.16 2.39 -5.73
C ASN A 213 -8.98 3.16 -7.04
N ALA A 214 -7.86 2.95 -7.73
CA ALA A 214 -7.56 3.63 -9.00
C ALA A 214 -8.54 3.25 -10.11
N THR A 215 -9.00 2.00 -10.12
CA THR A 215 -9.94 1.44 -11.12
C THR A 215 -11.38 1.37 -10.63
N ALA A 216 -11.77 2.21 -9.66
CA ALA A 216 -13.14 2.21 -9.13
C ALA A 216 -14.22 2.58 -10.17
N GLY A 217 -13.84 3.26 -11.24
CA GLY A 217 -14.69 3.62 -12.37
C GLY A 217 -14.78 2.57 -13.49
N ASP A 218 -13.97 1.52 -13.41
CA ASP A 218 -13.86 0.48 -14.43
C ASP A 218 -14.50 -0.83 -13.96
N TRP A 219 -14.70 -1.75 -14.90
CA TRP A 219 -14.99 -3.14 -14.61
C TRP A 219 -13.70 -3.82 -14.16
N VAL A 220 -13.74 -4.65 -13.11
CA VAL A 220 -12.55 -5.36 -12.62
C VAL A 220 -12.82 -6.84 -12.52
N LEU A 221 -12.02 -7.65 -13.21
CA LEU A 221 -11.91 -9.09 -12.98
C LEU A 221 -11.10 -9.33 -11.72
N LEU A 222 -11.71 -9.99 -10.74
CA LEU A 222 -11.09 -10.55 -9.55
C LEU A 222 -10.93 -12.04 -9.81
N ALA A 223 -9.71 -12.53 -10.09
CA ALA A 223 -9.50 -13.90 -10.51
C ALA A 223 -8.46 -14.64 -9.67
N HIS A 224 -8.62 -15.97 -9.61
CA HIS A 224 -7.71 -16.90 -8.96
C HIS A 224 -7.74 -18.27 -9.68
N ARG A 225 -6.65 -19.05 -9.58
CA ARG A 225 -6.60 -20.41 -10.13
C ARG A 225 -7.53 -21.39 -9.41
N SER A 226 -7.77 -21.17 -8.12
CA SER A 226 -8.73 -21.93 -7.32
C SER A 226 -10.04 -21.16 -7.17
N ARG A 227 -11.18 -21.79 -7.48
CA ARG A 227 -12.51 -21.18 -7.34
C ARG A 227 -12.83 -20.70 -5.92
N HIS A 228 -12.26 -21.34 -4.92
CA HIS A 228 -12.54 -21.06 -3.51
C HIS A 228 -11.85 -19.77 -3.00
N TYR A 229 -10.83 -19.29 -3.70
CA TYR A 229 -10.08 -18.10 -3.29
C TYR A 229 -10.42 -16.83 -4.07
N VAL A 230 -11.28 -16.92 -5.09
CA VAL A 230 -11.68 -15.76 -5.92
C VAL A 230 -12.24 -14.61 -5.07
N GLU A 231 -13.02 -14.92 -4.04
CA GLU A 231 -13.64 -13.90 -3.17
C GLU A 231 -12.75 -13.53 -1.99
N ALA A 232 -12.08 -14.51 -1.41
CA ALA A 232 -11.31 -14.31 -0.19
C ALA A 232 -9.95 -13.64 -0.45
N GLN A 233 -9.30 -14.02 -1.56
CA GLN A 233 -7.95 -13.55 -1.88
C GLN A 233 -7.69 -13.67 -3.39
N PRO A 234 -8.29 -12.81 -4.23
CA PRO A 234 -7.99 -12.79 -5.66
C PRO A 234 -6.53 -12.40 -5.89
N GLU A 235 -5.80 -13.21 -6.67
CA GLU A 235 -4.40 -12.94 -7.01
C GLU A 235 -4.27 -12.08 -8.27
N ILE A 236 -5.21 -12.22 -9.20
CA ILE A 236 -5.19 -11.59 -10.52
C ILE A 236 -6.29 -10.54 -10.55
N LEU A 237 -5.87 -9.28 -10.74
CA LEU A 237 -6.76 -8.13 -10.89
C LEU A 237 -6.54 -7.54 -12.27
N ILE A 238 -7.62 -7.45 -13.07
CA ILE A 238 -7.59 -6.90 -14.43
C ILE A 238 -8.76 -5.93 -14.59
N ALA A 239 -8.45 -4.66 -14.85
CA ALA A 239 -9.46 -3.65 -15.15
C ALA A 239 -9.71 -3.56 -16.66
N PHE A 240 -10.96 -3.32 -17.05
CA PHE A 240 -11.34 -3.18 -18.45
C PHE A 240 -12.51 -2.18 -18.60
N ASP A 241 -12.60 -1.58 -19.76
CA ASP A 241 -13.61 -0.57 -20.09
C ASP A 241 -14.97 -1.22 -20.51
N ALA A 242 -15.95 -0.38 -20.83
CA ALA A 242 -17.28 -0.81 -21.25
C ALA A 242 -17.31 -1.48 -22.64
N VAL A 243 -16.25 -1.39 -23.42
CA VAL A 243 -16.10 -2.02 -24.74
C VAL A 243 -15.38 -3.37 -24.61
N GLY A 244 -14.74 -3.64 -23.48
CA GLY A 244 -13.98 -4.85 -23.21
C GLY A 244 -12.48 -4.73 -23.46
N ASN A 245 -11.93 -3.52 -23.54
CA ASN A 245 -10.48 -3.32 -23.59
C ASN A 245 -9.90 -3.35 -22.19
N ILE A 246 -8.89 -4.16 -21.97
CA ILE A 246 -8.11 -4.20 -20.73
C ILE A 246 -7.30 -2.90 -20.65
N THR A 247 -7.51 -2.15 -19.57
CA THR A 247 -6.87 -0.84 -19.33
C THR A 247 -5.78 -0.92 -18.28
N ALA A 248 -5.91 -1.86 -17.32
CA ALA A 248 -4.93 -2.04 -16.25
C ALA A 248 -4.88 -3.51 -15.78
N ALA A 249 -3.74 -3.89 -15.20
CA ALA A 249 -3.53 -5.21 -14.62
C ALA A 249 -2.57 -5.11 -13.43
N ASN A 250 -2.82 -5.89 -12.35
CA ASN A 250 -1.89 -5.92 -11.22
C ASN A 250 -0.61 -6.71 -11.56
N ARG A 251 0.37 -6.67 -10.68
CA ARG A 251 1.67 -7.33 -10.87
C ARG A 251 1.54 -8.84 -11.10
N CYS A 252 0.67 -9.52 -10.35
CA CYS A 252 0.45 -10.94 -10.51
C CYS A 252 -0.14 -11.29 -11.88
N ALA A 253 -1.13 -10.52 -12.35
CA ALA A 253 -1.69 -10.68 -13.68
C ALA A 253 -0.62 -10.51 -14.78
N ARG A 254 0.19 -9.46 -14.72
CA ARG A 254 1.28 -9.21 -15.68
C ARG A 254 2.37 -10.29 -15.66
N ALA A 255 2.63 -10.89 -14.50
CA ALA A 255 3.59 -11.98 -14.37
C ALA A 255 3.07 -13.29 -14.94
N CYS A 256 1.76 -13.56 -14.76
CA CYS A 256 1.11 -14.79 -15.22
C CYS A 256 0.68 -14.74 -16.69
N ILE A 257 0.41 -13.54 -17.22
CA ILE A 257 -0.15 -13.34 -18.57
C ILE A 257 0.73 -12.33 -19.32
N PRO A 258 1.71 -12.81 -20.11
CA PRO A 258 2.69 -11.95 -20.78
C PRO A 258 2.10 -10.85 -21.68
N ALA A 259 0.95 -11.12 -22.33
CA ALA A 259 0.24 -10.15 -23.15
C ALA A 259 -0.13 -8.86 -22.41
N LEU A 260 -0.37 -8.92 -21.09
CA LEU A 260 -0.74 -7.76 -20.26
C LEU A 260 0.40 -6.76 -19.99
N LYS A 261 1.60 -7.01 -20.53
CA LYS A 261 2.70 -6.04 -20.50
C LYS A 261 2.49 -4.86 -21.46
N HIS A 262 1.65 -5.06 -22.47
CA HIS A 262 1.37 -4.09 -23.54
C HIS A 262 -0.12 -3.75 -23.56
N LEU A 263 -0.53 -2.87 -22.66
CA LEU A 263 -1.92 -2.39 -22.58
C LEU A 263 -2.08 -1.05 -23.32
N PRO A 264 -3.27 -0.71 -23.83
CA PRO A 264 -4.52 -1.48 -23.76
C PRO A 264 -4.61 -2.60 -24.80
N LEU A 265 -5.39 -3.66 -24.51
CA LEU A 265 -5.72 -4.73 -25.48
C LEU A 265 -7.11 -5.33 -25.18
N PRO A 266 -7.82 -5.88 -26.22
CA PRO A 266 -9.12 -6.51 -26.02
C PRO A 266 -9.06 -7.75 -25.14
N LEU A 267 -10.07 -7.97 -24.29
CA LEU A 267 -10.22 -9.18 -23.45
C LEU A 267 -10.16 -10.48 -24.29
N GLU A 268 -10.71 -10.45 -25.50
CA GLU A 268 -10.73 -11.59 -26.43
C GLU A 268 -9.35 -12.00 -26.95
N GLN A 269 -8.34 -11.14 -26.82
CA GLN A 269 -6.96 -11.50 -27.15
C GLN A 269 -6.25 -12.23 -26.00
N VAL A 270 -6.83 -12.23 -24.81
CA VAL A 270 -6.27 -12.85 -23.62
C VAL A 270 -7.07 -14.09 -23.20
N PHE A 271 -8.39 -13.99 -23.26
CA PHE A 271 -9.30 -15.02 -22.77
C PHE A 271 -10.24 -15.52 -23.86
N ASP A 272 -10.55 -16.81 -23.82
CA ASP A 272 -11.61 -17.42 -24.64
C ASP A 272 -12.99 -17.05 -24.08
N ILE A 273 -13.36 -15.76 -24.21
CA ILE A 273 -14.65 -15.23 -23.76
C ILE A 273 -15.02 -13.96 -24.52
N ARG A 274 -16.30 -13.80 -24.78
CA ARG A 274 -16.85 -12.55 -25.33
C ARG A 274 -17.08 -11.53 -24.21
N PRO A 275 -16.71 -10.24 -24.40
CA PRO A 275 -16.85 -9.19 -23.39
C PRO A 275 -18.27 -9.04 -22.84
N GLU A 276 -19.31 -9.26 -23.68
CA GLU A 276 -20.72 -9.10 -23.28
C GLU A 276 -21.11 -10.03 -22.11
N ARG A 277 -20.44 -11.17 -21.99
CA ARG A 277 -20.64 -12.11 -20.85
C ARG A 277 -20.15 -11.57 -19.52
N LEU A 278 -19.23 -10.61 -19.54
CA LEU A 278 -18.63 -9.99 -18.38
C LEU A 278 -19.22 -8.60 -18.07
N LEU A 279 -19.94 -7.99 -19.02
CA LEU A 279 -20.45 -6.61 -18.89
C LEU A 279 -21.88 -6.52 -18.37
N GLY A 280 -22.57 -7.64 -18.12
CA GLY A 280 -23.96 -7.67 -17.67
C GLY A 280 -24.10 -7.64 -16.15
N ALA A 281 -25.25 -7.18 -15.63
CA ALA A 281 -25.56 -7.21 -14.19
C ALA A 281 -25.53 -8.62 -13.57
N ARG A 282 -25.75 -9.67 -14.37
CA ARG A 282 -25.63 -11.07 -13.93
C ARG A 282 -24.17 -11.51 -13.74
N ALA A 283 -23.20 -10.82 -14.34
CA ALA A 283 -21.78 -11.15 -14.23
C ALA A 283 -21.23 -10.88 -12.82
N GLU A 284 -21.80 -9.93 -12.08
CA GLU A 284 -21.38 -9.62 -10.70
C GLU A 284 -21.66 -10.78 -9.74
N GLN A 285 -22.75 -11.52 -9.96
CA GLN A 285 -23.16 -12.62 -9.08
C GLN A 285 -22.60 -13.98 -9.51
N ALA A 286 -22.09 -14.10 -10.72
CA ALA A 286 -21.65 -15.37 -11.29
C ALA A 286 -20.14 -15.56 -11.17
N LEU A 287 -19.74 -16.75 -10.71
CA LEU A 287 -18.36 -17.21 -10.87
C LEU A 287 -18.18 -17.67 -12.32
N VAL A 288 -17.29 -17.01 -13.05
CA VAL A 288 -16.97 -17.30 -14.45
C VAL A 288 -15.66 -18.06 -14.54
N SER A 289 -15.61 -19.09 -15.38
CA SER A 289 -14.35 -19.76 -15.69
C SER A 289 -13.80 -19.22 -17.00
N LEU A 290 -12.57 -18.73 -16.97
CA LEU A 290 -11.87 -18.09 -18.07
C LEU A 290 -10.68 -18.97 -18.48
N ARG A 291 -10.58 -19.30 -19.75
CA ARG A 291 -9.43 -20.01 -20.32
C ARG A 291 -8.50 -19.00 -20.99
N LEU A 292 -7.21 -19.06 -20.65
CA LEU A 292 -6.17 -18.28 -21.33
C LEU A 292 -5.91 -18.85 -22.74
N LEU A 293 -5.73 -17.97 -23.73
CA LEU A 293 -5.48 -18.38 -25.12
C LEU A 293 -4.07 -18.90 -25.35
N ASP A 294 -3.10 -18.52 -24.52
CA ASP A 294 -1.67 -18.80 -24.69
C ASP A 294 -1.19 -20.16 -24.13
N GLY A 295 -2.08 -21.00 -23.65
CA GLY A 295 -1.66 -22.29 -23.09
C GLY A 295 -2.72 -22.95 -22.22
N GLY A 296 -3.92 -22.41 -22.21
CA GLY A 296 -5.07 -23.09 -21.67
C GLY A 296 -5.19 -23.14 -20.16
N ALA A 297 -4.42 -22.36 -19.40
CA ALA A 297 -4.62 -22.25 -17.96
C ALA A 297 -6.04 -21.73 -17.66
N LEU A 298 -6.72 -22.42 -16.73
CA LEU A 298 -8.06 -22.07 -16.30
C LEU A 298 -7.98 -21.14 -15.08
N LEU A 299 -8.65 -20.00 -15.17
CA LEU A 299 -8.86 -19.06 -14.08
C LEU A 299 -10.35 -19.04 -13.72
N HIS A 300 -10.63 -18.90 -12.44
CA HIS A 300 -11.97 -18.61 -11.94
C HIS A 300 -12.02 -17.13 -11.58
N ALA A 301 -13.06 -16.42 -11.99
CA ALA A 301 -13.16 -14.99 -11.83
C ALA A 301 -14.55 -14.54 -11.42
N ARG A 302 -14.61 -13.43 -10.69
CA ARG A 302 -15.80 -12.58 -10.53
C ARG A 302 -15.53 -11.21 -11.11
N VAL A 303 -16.57 -10.54 -11.51
CA VAL A 303 -16.53 -9.19 -12.05
C VAL A 303 -17.04 -8.22 -10.99
N ARG A 304 -16.22 -7.23 -10.64
CA ARG A 304 -16.67 -6.06 -9.89
C ARG A 304 -17.12 -5.00 -10.88
N ILE A 305 -18.34 -4.50 -10.72
CA ILE A 305 -18.89 -3.43 -11.57
C ILE A 305 -18.38 -2.05 -11.15
N PRO A 306 -18.33 -1.06 -12.06
CA PRO A 306 -17.98 0.32 -11.75
C PRO A 306 -18.85 0.93 -10.64
N ALA A 307 -18.23 1.68 -9.71
CA ALA A 307 -18.91 2.25 -8.54
C ALA A 307 -20.15 3.11 -8.91
N ARG A 308 -20.09 3.86 -10.01
CA ARG A 308 -21.23 4.65 -10.51
C ARG A 308 -22.43 3.79 -10.95
N ARG A 309 -22.18 2.61 -11.51
CA ARG A 309 -23.25 1.65 -11.88
C ARG A 309 -23.80 0.91 -10.67
N ALA A 310 -22.96 0.57 -9.70
CA ALA A 310 -23.40 -0.04 -8.45
C ALA A 310 -24.41 0.84 -7.72
N SER A 311 -24.16 2.15 -7.65
CA SER A 311 -25.11 3.12 -7.07
C SER A 311 -26.43 3.20 -7.87
N ALA A 312 -26.38 3.14 -9.19
CA ALA A 312 -27.57 3.17 -10.04
C ALA A 312 -28.41 1.89 -9.92
N VAL A 313 -27.78 0.72 -9.82
CA VAL A 313 -28.46 -0.58 -9.61
C VAL A 313 -29.10 -0.65 -8.22
N ALA A 314 -28.41 -0.16 -7.18
CA ALA A 314 -28.96 -0.08 -5.83
C ALA A 314 -30.16 0.88 -5.75
N ALA A 315 -30.09 2.03 -6.43
CA ALA A 315 -31.20 2.99 -6.53
C ALA A 315 -32.41 2.39 -7.28
N ALA A 316 -32.19 1.64 -8.37
CA ALA A 316 -33.25 0.97 -9.12
C ALA A 316 -33.89 -0.18 -8.31
N ALA A 317 -33.12 -0.92 -7.52
CA ALA A 317 -33.64 -1.96 -6.65
C ALA A 317 -34.49 -1.40 -5.49
N SER A 318 -34.11 -0.23 -4.97
CA SER A 318 -34.90 0.46 -3.92
C SER A 318 -36.18 1.11 -4.45
N SER A 319 -36.23 1.52 -5.72
CA SER A 319 -37.45 2.08 -6.35
C SER A 319 -38.46 1.03 -6.80
N GLY A 320 -38.07 -0.24 -6.93
CA GLY A 320 -38.98 -1.34 -7.30
C GLY A 320 -39.85 -1.89 -6.18
N MET A 321 -39.69 -1.47 -4.92
CA MET A 321 -40.45 -1.93 -3.75
C MET A 321 -41.38 -0.89 -3.15
N SER A 322 -41.65 0.25 -3.80
CA SER A 322 -42.58 1.25 -3.31
C SER A 322 -43.85 1.37 -4.17
N GLY A 323 -44.75 0.46 -3.92
CA GLY A 323 -46.15 0.56 -4.35
C GLY A 323 -47.05 0.58 -3.12
N ALA A 324 -47.13 1.69 -2.40
CA ALA A 324 -48.26 2.10 -1.57
C ALA A 324 -48.02 3.54 -1.08
N ALA A 325 -48.84 4.46 -1.58
CA ALA A 325 -48.84 5.87 -1.21
C ALA A 325 -49.47 6.08 0.18
N MET A 326 -48.88 7.00 1.00
CA MET A 326 -49.55 7.88 1.94
C MET A 326 -48.65 9.10 2.27
N PRO A 327 -49.18 10.28 2.68
CA PRO A 327 -48.77 11.57 2.15
C PRO A 327 -47.68 12.33 2.95
N ALA A 328 -47.20 13.39 2.30
CA ALA A 328 -46.16 14.33 2.69
C ALA A 328 -46.34 14.98 4.08
N ASP A 329 -45.25 15.18 4.80
CA ASP A 329 -44.78 16.54 5.12
C ASP A 329 -43.47 16.46 5.97
N ARG A 330 -42.39 17.00 5.45
CA ARG A 330 -41.35 17.81 6.12
C ARG A 330 -40.09 17.90 5.30
N ALA A 331 -39.79 19.13 4.92
CA ALA A 331 -38.64 19.54 4.13
C ALA A 331 -37.30 18.99 4.63
N GLN A 332 -36.55 18.34 3.70
CA GLN A 332 -35.15 17.94 3.87
C GLN A 332 -34.25 19.06 3.33
N PRO A 333 -33.10 19.37 3.98
CA PRO A 333 -32.11 20.28 3.41
C PRO A 333 -31.43 19.62 2.21
N ALA A 334 -31.44 20.30 1.09
CA ALA A 334 -30.79 19.83 -0.15
C ALA A 334 -29.27 19.83 0.01
N GLY A 335 -28.62 18.67 -0.25
CA GLY A 335 -27.18 18.60 -0.48
C GLY A 335 -26.35 17.55 0.26
N ALA A 336 -26.92 16.67 1.09
CA ALA A 336 -26.14 15.62 1.78
C ALA A 336 -26.02 14.35 0.93
N SER A 337 -24.81 13.77 0.84
CA SER A 337 -24.58 12.47 0.19
C SER A 337 -25.21 11.32 0.98
N GLU A 338 -25.64 10.25 0.31
CA GLU A 338 -26.26 9.07 0.93
C GLU A 338 -25.45 8.46 2.10
N PRO A 339 -24.11 8.34 2.03
CA PRO A 339 -23.30 7.92 3.16
C PRO A 339 -23.36 8.89 4.35
N GLU A 340 -23.51 10.18 4.10
CA GLU A 340 -23.63 11.20 5.16
C GLU A 340 -25.00 11.13 5.85
N LEU A 341 -26.06 10.82 5.13
CA LEU A 341 -27.39 10.58 5.67
C LEU A 341 -27.43 9.32 6.52
N LEU A 342 -26.74 8.26 6.11
CA LEU A 342 -26.61 7.02 6.86
C LEU A 342 -25.80 7.23 8.15
N GLU A 343 -24.68 7.92 8.07
CA GLU A 343 -23.85 8.27 9.22
C GLU A 343 -24.63 9.13 10.22
N ARG A 344 -25.38 10.13 9.74
CA ARG A 344 -26.26 10.96 10.57
C ARG A 344 -27.31 10.14 11.29
N LYS A 345 -27.97 9.18 10.61
CA LYS A 345 -28.96 8.27 11.20
C LYS A 345 -28.35 7.41 12.30
N HIS A 346 -27.18 6.83 12.07
CA HIS A 346 -26.46 6.01 13.05
C HIS A 346 -26.09 6.80 14.31
N ILE A 347 -25.64 8.05 14.14
CA ILE A 347 -25.31 8.91 15.29
C ILE A 347 -26.56 9.25 16.10
N ILE A 348 -27.68 9.58 15.45
CA ILE A 348 -28.96 9.89 16.13
C ILE A 348 -29.47 8.66 16.87
N ALA A 349 -29.48 7.48 16.25
CA ALA A 349 -29.91 6.24 16.86
C ALA A 349 -29.08 5.90 18.13
N ALA A 350 -27.76 6.03 18.06
CA ALA A 350 -26.90 5.81 19.23
C ALA A 350 -27.13 6.83 20.35
N LEU A 351 -27.42 8.10 20.00
CA LEU A 351 -27.75 9.14 20.97
C LEU A 351 -29.10 8.89 21.63
N ASP A 352 -30.12 8.50 20.87
CA ASP A 352 -31.46 8.18 21.38
C ASP A 352 -31.42 6.97 22.34
N GLU A 353 -30.77 5.89 21.98
CA GLU A 353 -30.57 4.69 22.83
C GLU A 353 -29.83 5.02 24.12
N CYS A 354 -28.87 5.94 24.08
CA CYS A 354 -28.13 6.39 25.26
C CYS A 354 -28.76 7.60 25.95
N LYS A 355 -30.06 7.89 25.70
CA LYS A 355 -30.78 9.02 26.29
C LYS A 355 -30.03 10.35 26.18
N TRP A 356 -29.45 10.58 25.01
CA TRP A 356 -28.66 11.78 24.67
C TRP A 356 -27.45 12.03 25.57
N ARG A 357 -26.90 11.00 26.20
CA ARG A 357 -25.66 11.07 26.99
C ARG A 357 -24.45 10.86 26.05
N PRO A 358 -23.57 11.89 25.89
CA PRO A 358 -22.51 11.81 24.87
C PRO A 358 -21.43 10.77 25.15
N VAL A 359 -21.16 10.45 26.43
CA VAL A 359 -20.09 9.49 26.78
C VAL A 359 -20.48 8.07 26.36
N PRO A 360 -21.62 7.49 26.81
CA PRO A 360 -22.00 6.15 26.38
C PRO A 360 -22.33 6.06 24.88
N ALA A 361 -22.82 7.15 24.26
CA ALA A 361 -23.05 7.17 22.82
C ALA A 361 -21.74 7.10 22.02
N ALA A 362 -20.69 7.80 22.45
CA ALA A 362 -19.37 7.75 21.84
C ALA A 362 -18.73 6.35 21.97
N GLU A 363 -18.83 5.74 23.15
CA GLU A 363 -18.36 4.37 23.40
C GLU A 363 -19.07 3.36 22.50
N ARG A 364 -20.40 3.46 22.38
CA ARG A 364 -21.21 2.58 21.53
C ARG A 364 -20.86 2.71 20.04
N LEU A 365 -20.52 3.92 19.59
CA LEU A 365 -20.09 4.20 18.23
C LEU A 365 -18.60 3.88 17.99
N GLY A 366 -17.85 3.46 19.01
CA GLY A 366 -16.40 3.20 18.91
C GLY A 366 -15.55 4.44 18.58
N ILE A 367 -16.03 5.65 18.95
CA ILE A 367 -15.36 6.92 18.64
C ILE A 367 -15.08 7.74 19.92
N SER A 368 -14.13 8.67 19.83
CA SER A 368 -13.88 9.59 20.93
C SER A 368 -15.04 10.60 21.12
N ARG A 369 -15.24 11.07 22.36
CA ARG A 369 -16.21 12.12 22.67
C ARG A 369 -16.01 13.38 21.80
N ALA A 370 -14.77 13.79 21.55
CA ALA A 370 -14.46 14.93 20.70
C ALA A 370 -14.89 14.68 19.25
N THR A 371 -14.69 13.46 18.73
CA THR A 371 -15.14 13.06 17.40
C THR A 371 -16.66 13.06 17.29
N LEU A 372 -17.39 12.59 18.32
CA LEU A 372 -18.85 12.62 18.35
C LEU A 372 -19.36 14.06 18.27
N TYR A 373 -18.85 14.99 19.08
CA TYR A 373 -19.27 16.40 19.03
C TYR A 373 -18.95 17.07 17.69
N ARG A 374 -17.81 16.77 17.07
CA ARG A 374 -17.46 17.29 15.74
C ARG A 374 -18.44 16.79 14.68
N ARG A 375 -18.84 15.53 14.71
CA ARG A 375 -19.83 14.93 13.80
C ARG A 375 -21.23 15.48 14.05
N MET A 376 -21.64 15.66 15.31
CA MET A 376 -22.92 16.28 15.66
C MET A 376 -23.01 17.72 15.06
N ARG A 377 -21.94 18.51 15.18
CA ARG A 377 -21.88 19.84 14.54
C ARG A 377 -21.95 19.76 13.01
N ARG A 378 -21.21 18.84 12.41
CA ARG A 378 -21.20 18.66 10.94
C ARG A 378 -22.58 18.33 10.39
N PHE A 379 -23.35 17.53 11.10
CA PHE A 379 -24.69 17.06 10.69
C PHE A 379 -25.84 17.86 11.29
N ASP A 380 -25.57 18.96 11.95
CA ASP A 380 -26.54 19.80 12.65
C ASP A 380 -27.48 19.01 13.58
N ILE A 381 -26.89 18.09 14.36
CA ILE A 381 -27.61 17.26 15.33
C ILE A 381 -27.69 18.01 16.66
N VAL A 382 -28.88 18.50 16.98
CA VAL A 382 -29.17 19.24 18.25
C VAL A 382 -29.97 18.36 19.20
N PRO A 383 -29.56 18.25 20.48
CA PRO A 383 -30.29 17.50 21.49
C PRO A 383 -31.73 18.03 21.67
N PRO A 384 -32.74 17.13 21.91
CA PRO A 384 -34.15 17.51 22.04
C PRO A 384 -34.44 18.54 23.13
N HIS A 385 -33.61 18.55 24.20
CA HIS A 385 -33.74 19.50 25.31
C HIS A 385 -33.09 20.88 25.08
N ARG A 386 -32.56 21.14 23.88
CA ARG A 386 -32.00 22.42 23.44
C ARG A 386 -32.69 22.97 22.19
N ARG A 387 -33.84 22.40 21.81
CA ARG A 387 -34.73 22.94 20.81
C ARG A 387 -35.75 23.88 21.44
#